data_f8142b5d9f34949f886a2714620a2941
#
_entry.id   f8142b5d9f34949f886a2714620a2941
#
_cell.length_a   1.000
_cell.length_b   1.000
_cell.length_c   1.000
_cell.angle_alpha   90.00
_cell.angle_beta   90.00
_cell.angle_gamma   90.00
#
_symmetry.space_group_name_H-M   'P 1'
#
loop_
_entity.id
_entity.type
_entity.pdbx_description
1 polymer ?
#
loop_
_entity_poly.entity_id
_entity_poly.type
_entity_poly.pdbx_seq_one_letter_code
_entity_poly.pdbx_strand_id
1 'polypeptide(L)'
;FGCFGTLDGGFVDTRMNIDHYWGEMVRYYSNIVGKYGSPVQKALQKLGGLPISAICSTHGPVWTENITKVVGIYDKLSRYDADEGVVIAYGSMYGNTEQMAEAIAAELSAQGIKNIVMHNVSKSNPSYILADIFRYKGLIIGSPTYSNQIFPEVESLLSKILVRELKGRYLGYFGSFTWAGAAVKRMAEFAEKSKFELVGDPVEMKQAMKEITYQQCENLARAM
;
A
#
# COMPACT_ATOMS: atom_id res chain seq x y z
N PHE A 1 -0.57 20.10 -3.12
CA PHE A 1 -1.09 19.39 -4.29
C PHE A 1 0.04 18.90 -5.21
N GLY A 2 1.13 18.38 -4.59
CA GLY A 2 2.29 17.90 -5.34
C GLY A 2 2.02 16.61 -6.12
N CYS A 3 2.87 16.36 -7.09
CA CYS A 3 2.86 15.17 -7.94
C CYS A 3 4.30 14.82 -8.28
N PHE A 4 4.64 13.53 -8.32
CA PHE A 4 5.91 13.09 -8.90
C PHE A 4 5.82 13.03 -10.43
N GLY A 5 6.95 12.74 -11.06
CA GLY A 5 7.06 12.61 -12.51
C GLY A 5 7.74 13.81 -13.16
N THR A 6 8.22 13.59 -14.37
CA THR A 6 8.87 14.60 -15.21
C THR A 6 7.81 15.34 -16.02
N LEU A 7 7.91 16.65 -16.12
CA LEU A 7 7.02 17.45 -16.97
C LEU A 7 7.57 17.48 -18.40
N ASP A 8 7.00 16.63 -19.25
CA ASP A 8 7.45 16.48 -20.64
C ASP A 8 6.71 17.45 -21.58
N GLY A 9 7.44 18.45 -22.06
CA GLY A 9 6.95 19.39 -23.10
C GLY A 9 5.95 20.45 -22.66
N GLY A 10 5.47 20.40 -21.41
CA GLY A 10 4.52 21.38 -20.85
C GLY A 10 4.51 21.35 -19.33
N PHE A 11 3.93 22.36 -18.71
CA PHE A 11 3.79 22.41 -17.23
C PHE A 11 2.36 22.74 -16.79
N VAL A 12 1.44 22.98 -17.72
CA VAL A 12 0.02 23.21 -17.44
C VAL A 12 -0.78 21.98 -17.85
N ASP A 13 -1.71 21.55 -17.01
CA ASP A 13 -2.51 20.34 -17.18
C ASP A 13 -3.24 20.24 -18.53
N THR A 14 -3.59 21.36 -19.13
CA THR A 14 -4.25 21.44 -20.46
C THR A 14 -3.31 21.17 -21.64
N ARG A 15 -2.00 21.12 -21.42
CA ARG A 15 -0.98 21.00 -22.48
C ARG A 15 -0.10 19.76 -22.35
N MET A 16 -0.58 18.76 -21.59
CA MET A 16 0.16 17.54 -21.34
C MET A 16 -0.78 16.34 -21.23
N ASN A 17 -0.27 15.13 -21.38
CA ASN A 17 -1.03 13.92 -21.09
C ASN A 17 -1.16 13.74 -19.57
N ILE A 18 -2.21 14.27 -19.02
CA ILE A 18 -2.44 14.36 -17.58
C ILE A 18 -2.69 12.98 -16.92
N ASP A 19 -3.09 11.98 -17.69
CA ASP A 19 -3.40 10.65 -17.14
C ASP A 19 -2.17 9.96 -16.53
N HIS A 20 -0.98 10.30 -16.97
CA HIS A 20 0.27 9.82 -16.38
C HIS A 20 0.49 10.31 -14.95
N TYR A 21 -0.15 11.40 -14.55
CA TYR A 21 0.12 12.07 -13.26
C TYR A 21 -0.83 11.68 -12.13
N TRP A 22 -1.97 11.07 -12.41
CA TRP A 22 -2.91 10.69 -11.33
C TRP A 22 -2.32 9.68 -10.35
N GLY A 23 -1.68 8.64 -10.87
CA GLY A 23 -0.94 7.67 -10.04
C GLY A 23 0.25 8.30 -9.30
N GLU A 24 0.96 9.19 -9.99
CA GLU A 24 2.10 9.91 -9.43
C GLU A 24 1.71 10.90 -8.32
N MET A 25 0.50 11.46 -8.38
CA MET A 25 -0.06 12.28 -7.31
C MET A 25 -0.36 11.44 -6.06
N VAL A 26 -0.97 10.27 -6.22
CA VAL A 26 -1.18 9.33 -5.10
C VAL A 26 0.17 8.91 -4.50
N ARG A 27 1.16 8.61 -5.35
CA ARG A 27 2.51 8.25 -4.92
C ARG A 27 3.20 9.39 -4.18
N TYR A 28 3.10 10.62 -4.66
CA TYR A 28 3.61 11.80 -3.96
C TYR A 28 2.94 11.95 -2.59
N TYR A 29 1.60 11.92 -2.56
CA TYR A 29 0.85 12.07 -1.32
C TYR A 29 1.27 11.04 -0.27
N SER A 30 1.25 9.75 -0.62
CA SER A 30 1.56 8.65 0.30
C SER A 30 3.00 8.72 0.86
N ASN A 31 3.94 9.21 0.06
CA ASN A 31 5.36 9.26 0.46
C ASN A 31 5.75 10.53 1.21
N ILE A 32 5.17 11.67 0.86
CA ILE A 32 5.57 13.00 1.37
C ILE A 32 4.56 13.56 2.37
N VAL A 33 3.26 13.44 2.07
CA VAL A 33 2.19 14.07 2.86
C VAL A 33 1.57 13.09 3.88
N GLY A 34 1.55 11.82 3.58
CA GLY A 34 0.87 10.67 4.20
C GLY A 34 0.33 10.83 5.63
N LYS A 35 1.17 11.13 6.63
CA LYS A 35 0.73 11.27 8.03
C LYS A 35 -0.01 12.59 8.34
N TYR A 36 0.00 13.55 7.41
CA TYR A 36 -0.55 14.89 7.63
C TYR A 36 -2.00 15.03 7.17
N GLY A 37 -2.81 13.98 7.26
CA GLY A 37 -4.22 14.00 6.83
C GLY A 37 -5.03 15.12 7.48
N SER A 38 -4.95 15.30 8.80
CA SER A 38 -5.68 16.36 9.53
C SER A 38 -5.25 17.79 9.11
N PRO A 39 -3.97 18.13 9.00
CA PRO A 39 -3.52 19.40 8.40
C PRO A 39 -4.04 19.62 6.97
N VAL A 40 -4.06 18.60 6.12
CA VAL A 40 -4.60 18.70 4.75
C VAL A 40 -6.10 19.01 4.79
N GLN A 41 -6.89 18.31 5.61
CA GLN A 41 -8.32 18.58 5.76
C GLN A 41 -8.60 20.01 6.21
N LYS A 42 -7.84 20.52 7.19
CA LYS A 42 -7.95 21.92 7.63
C LYS A 42 -7.62 22.92 6.51
N ALA A 43 -6.62 22.62 5.69
CA ALA A 43 -6.26 23.45 4.55
C ALA A 43 -7.37 23.45 3.50
N LEU A 44 -7.93 22.27 3.15
CA LEU A 44 -9.04 22.15 2.20
C LEU A 44 -10.28 22.91 2.65
N GLN A 45 -10.63 22.84 3.94
CA GLN A 45 -11.75 23.61 4.50
C GLN A 45 -11.56 25.13 4.34
N LYS A 46 -10.34 25.63 4.56
CA LYS A 46 -10.04 27.07 4.37
C LYS A 46 -10.12 27.50 2.91
N LEU A 47 -9.77 26.61 1.99
CA LEU A 47 -9.77 26.87 0.56
C LEU A 47 -11.16 26.75 -0.07
N GLY A 48 -12.08 25.98 0.54
CA GLY A 48 -13.38 25.64 -0.04
C GLY A 48 -14.33 26.81 -0.33
N GLY A 49 -14.06 28.00 0.25
CA GLY A 49 -14.83 29.23 -0.03
C GLY A 49 -14.17 30.18 -1.05
N LEU A 50 -13.02 29.81 -1.61
CA LEU A 50 -12.26 30.69 -2.50
C LEU A 50 -12.50 30.32 -3.98
N PRO A 51 -12.65 31.31 -4.87
CA PRO A 51 -12.72 31.08 -6.32
C PRO A 51 -11.32 30.78 -6.88
N ILE A 52 -10.90 29.48 -6.77
CA ILE A 52 -9.58 29.05 -7.23
C ILE A 52 -9.61 28.80 -8.74
N SER A 53 -8.83 29.55 -9.50
CA SER A 53 -8.68 29.40 -10.94
C SER A 53 -7.43 28.60 -11.36
N ALA A 54 -6.45 28.47 -10.46
CA ALA A 54 -5.24 27.67 -10.69
C ALA A 54 -4.62 27.19 -9.38
N ILE A 55 -3.99 26.02 -9.42
CA ILE A 55 -3.15 25.48 -8.35
C ILE A 55 -1.73 25.35 -8.88
N CYS A 56 -0.83 26.20 -8.40
CA CYS A 56 0.59 26.19 -8.77
C CYS A 56 1.37 25.37 -7.71
N SER A 57 1.50 24.08 -7.94
CA SER A 57 2.23 23.17 -7.05
C SER A 57 3.74 23.38 -7.17
N THR A 58 4.48 23.19 -6.07
CA THR A 58 5.95 23.22 -6.09
C THR A 58 6.55 22.01 -6.80
N HIS A 59 5.78 20.91 -6.92
CA HIS A 59 6.15 19.69 -7.61
C HIS A 59 4.97 19.21 -8.47
N GLY A 60 5.23 18.90 -9.74
CA GLY A 60 4.22 18.46 -10.69
C GLY A 60 3.59 19.60 -11.50
N PRO A 61 2.48 19.31 -12.20
CA PRO A 61 1.83 20.28 -13.09
C PRO A 61 1.19 21.46 -12.35
N VAL A 62 1.00 22.58 -13.10
CA VAL A 62 0.05 23.61 -12.77
C VAL A 62 -1.34 23.14 -13.19
N TRP A 63 -2.28 23.13 -12.27
CA TRP A 63 -3.64 22.65 -12.46
C TRP A 63 -4.59 23.83 -12.73
N THR A 64 -5.28 23.81 -13.85
CA THR A 64 -6.22 24.86 -14.26
C THR A 64 -7.61 24.29 -14.58
N GLU A 65 -7.69 23.19 -15.31
CA GLU A 65 -8.96 22.52 -15.63
C GLU A 65 -9.30 21.39 -14.64
N ASN A 66 -8.29 20.68 -14.11
CA ASN A 66 -8.49 19.51 -13.25
C ASN A 66 -8.51 19.81 -11.74
N ILE A 67 -8.74 21.05 -11.34
CA ILE A 67 -8.71 21.50 -9.94
C ILE A 67 -9.60 20.64 -9.04
N THR A 68 -10.85 20.39 -9.45
CA THR A 68 -11.80 19.58 -8.69
C THR A 68 -11.29 18.14 -8.44
N LYS A 69 -10.72 17.52 -9.47
CA LYS A 69 -10.17 16.17 -9.37
C LYS A 69 -8.94 16.12 -8.45
N VAL A 70 -8.04 17.09 -8.57
CA VAL A 70 -6.86 17.25 -7.72
C VAL A 70 -7.26 17.40 -6.24
N VAL A 71 -8.19 18.30 -5.96
CA VAL A 71 -8.72 18.52 -4.62
C VAL A 71 -9.40 17.27 -4.09
N GLY A 72 -10.21 16.58 -4.91
CA GLY A 72 -10.87 15.34 -4.55
C GLY A 72 -9.92 14.19 -4.20
N ILE A 73 -8.78 14.04 -4.92
CA ILE A 73 -7.75 13.05 -4.60
C ILE A 73 -7.12 13.35 -3.23
N TYR A 74 -6.75 14.60 -2.97
CA TYR A 74 -6.16 15.01 -1.70
C TYR A 74 -7.15 14.90 -0.54
N ASP A 75 -8.41 15.24 -0.76
CA ASP A 75 -9.49 15.08 0.22
C ASP A 75 -9.67 13.61 0.61
N LYS A 76 -9.81 12.72 -0.38
CA LYS A 76 -9.94 11.28 -0.17
C LYS A 76 -8.75 10.70 0.61
N LEU A 77 -7.52 10.96 0.15
CA LEU A 77 -6.31 10.41 0.76
C LEU A 77 -6.08 10.94 2.17
N SER A 78 -6.44 12.21 2.45
CA SER A 78 -6.27 12.83 3.76
C SER A 78 -7.29 12.37 4.81
N ARG A 79 -8.42 11.83 4.38
CA ARG A 79 -9.36 11.10 5.25
C ARG A 79 -8.97 9.63 5.43
N TYR A 80 -7.92 9.18 4.75
CA TYR A 80 -7.51 7.78 4.67
C TYR A 80 -8.57 6.85 4.03
N ASP A 81 -9.47 7.42 3.23
CA ASP A 81 -10.45 6.65 2.46
C ASP A 81 -9.73 5.80 1.42
N ALA A 82 -10.14 4.56 1.28
CA ALA A 82 -9.51 3.59 0.39
C ALA A 82 -10.50 3.01 -0.62
N ASP A 83 -9.97 2.60 -1.78
CA ASP A 83 -10.70 1.80 -2.76
C ASP A 83 -10.77 0.33 -2.30
N GLU A 84 -11.77 -0.39 -2.76
CA GLU A 84 -11.81 -1.85 -2.63
C GLU A 84 -10.66 -2.47 -3.41
N GLY A 85 -9.92 -3.33 -2.75
CA GLY A 85 -8.75 -4.01 -3.30
C GLY A 85 -7.78 -4.44 -2.22
N VAL A 86 -6.84 -5.29 -2.60
CA VAL A 86 -5.86 -5.90 -1.70
C VAL A 86 -4.45 -5.74 -2.28
N VAL A 87 -3.55 -5.25 -1.44
CA VAL A 87 -2.11 -5.24 -1.71
C VAL A 87 -1.47 -6.43 -1.01
N ILE A 88 -0.75 -7.26 -1.75
CA ILE A 88 0.08 -8.34 -1.21
C ILE A 88 1.54 -7.93 -1.37
N ALA A 89 2.18 -7.55 -0.26
CA ALA A 89 3.59 -7.16 -0.23
C ALA A 89 4.42 -8.27 0.45
N TYR A 90 5.33 -8.89 -0.28
CA TYR A 90 6.07 -10.04 0.23
C TYR A 90 7.56 -9.99 -0.10
N GLY A 91 8.37 -10.51 0.82
CA GLY A 91 9.75 -10.89 0.55
C GLY A 91 9.83 -12.39 0.22
N SER A 92 10.74 -12.77 -0.67
CA SER A 92 10.98 -14.19 -0.97
C SER A 92 12.44 -14.39 -1.41
N MET A 93 13.11 -15.40 -0.86
CA MET A 93 14.49 -15.75 -1.25
C MET A 93 14.52 -16.87 -2.31
N TYR A 94 13.73 -17.91 -2.09
CA TYR A 94 13.77 -19.14 -2.90
C TYR A 94 12.40 -19.50 -3.50
N GLY A 95 11.44 -18.58 -3.54
CA GLY A 95 10.12 -18.79 -4.10
C GLY A 95 9.06 -19.33 -3.13
N ASN A 96 9.43 -19.88 -1.97
CA ASN A 96 8.47 -20.50 -1.05
C ASN A 96 7.44 -19.50 -0.49
N THR A 97 7.88 -18.33 -0.03
CA THR A 97 6.97 -17.25 0.43
C THR A 97 6.16 -16.68 -0.74
N GLU A 98 6.73 -16.64 -1.94
CA GLU A 98 6.06 -16.21 -3.16
C GLU A 98 4.90 -17.15 -3.53
N GLN A 99 5.07 -18.48 -3.42
CA GLN A 99 3.99 -19.45 -3.62
C GLN A 99 2.80 -19.22 -2.68
N MET A 100 3.06 -18.84 -1.42
CA MET A 100 1.99 -18.46 -0.49
C MET A 100 1.25 -17.20 -0.96
N ALA A 101 1.99 -16.19 -1.40
CA ALA A 101 1.40 -14.96 -1.94
C ALA A 101 0.56 -15.22 -3.18
N GLU A 102 1.01 -16.10 -4.08
CA GLU A 102 0.28 -16.50 -5.29
C GLU A 102 -1.00 -17.28 -4.97
N ALA A 103 -0.95 -18.21 -3.99
CA ALA A 103 -2.12 -18.94 -3.54
C ALA A 103 -3.19 -18.00 -2.94
N ILE A 104 -2.77 -17.04 -2.13
CA ILE A 104 -3.64 -16.00 -1.56
C ILE A 104 -4.25 -15.14 -2.67
N ALA A 105 -3.46 -14.69 -3.64
CA ALA A 105 -3.92 -13.88 -4.76
C ALA A 105 -4.96 -14.63 -5.64
N ALA A 106 -4.71 -15.92 -5.88
CA ALA A 106 -5.62 -16.77 -6.64
C ALA A 106 -6.99 -16.89 -5.95
N GLU A 107 -7.01 -17.12 -4.64
CA GLU A 107 -8.25 -17.22 -3.88
C GLU A 107 -8.99 -15.88 -3.81
N LEU A 108 -8.30 -14.75 -3.57
CA LEU A 108 -8.91 -13.41 -3.64
C LEU A 108 -9.57 -13.15 -5.00
N SER A 109 -8.91 -13.54 -6.09
CA SER A 109 -9.46 -13.44 -7.45
C SER A 109 -10.69 -14.34 -7.62
N ALA A 110 -10.67 -15.56 -7.10
CA ALA A 110 -11.79 -16.50 -7.15
C ALA A 110 -13.02 -15.96 -6.39
N GLN A 111 -12.82 -15.17 -5.32
CA GLN A 111 -13.88 -14.45 -4.61
C GLN A 111 -14.38 -13.20 -5.32
N GLY A 112 -13.82 -12.84 -6.47
CA GLY A 112 -14.25 -11.69 -7.27
C GLY A 112 -13.60 -10.36 -6.90
N ILE A 113 -12.55 -10.37 -6.07
CA ILE A 113 -11.75 -9.16 -5.81
C ILE A 113 -11.03 -8.76 -7.11
N LYS A 114 -11.33 -7.60 -7.64
CA LYS A 114 -10.82 -7.14 -8.95
C LYS A 114 -9.47 -6.43 -8.85
N ASN A 115 -9.22 -5.75 -7.75
CA ASN A 115 -7.99 -4.98 -7.54
C ASN A 115 -7.07 -5.75 -6.60
N ILE A 116 -6.22 -6.58 -7.16
CA ILE A 116 -5.18 -7.32 -6.44
C ILE A 116 -3.84 -6.86 -6.98
N VAL A 117 -3.01 -6.28 -6.10
CA VAL A 117 -1.67 -5.80 -6.46
C VAL A 117 -0.63 -6.59 -5.69
N MET A 118 0.27 -7.24 -6.39
CA MET A 118 1.35 -8.03 -5.80
C MET A 118 2.69 -7.31 -5.92
N HIS A 119 3.39 -7.17 -4.81
CA HIS A 119 4.72 -6.57 -4.77
C HIS A 119 5.74 -7.52 -4.13
N ASN A 120 6.72 -7.97 -4.91
CA ASN A 120 7.95 -8.49 -4.32
C ASN A 120 8.79 -7.29 -3.84
N VAL A 121 8.95 -7.13 -2.52
CA VAL A 121 9.59 -5.97 -1.91
C VAL A 121 11.07 -5.79 -2.29
N SER A 122 11.72 -6.85 -2.75
CA SER A 122 13.10 -6.78 -3.24
C SER A 122 13.20 -6.28 -4.70
N LYS A 123 12.08 -6.29 -5.43
CA LYS A 123 12.03 -5.90 -6.85
C LYS A 123 11.26 -4.60 -7.07
N SER A 124 10.25 -4.33 -6.23
CA SER A 124 9.41 -3.15 -6.34
C SER A 124 9.99 -1.98 -5.54
N ASN A 125 10.00 -0.80 -6.13
CA ASN A 125 10.39 0.40 -5.38
C ASN A 125 9.36 0.67 -4.26
N PRO A 126 9.80 0.86 -3.01
CA PRO A 126 8.91 1.07 -1.86
C PRO A 126 7.91 2.23 -2.03
N SER A 127 8.23 3.23 -2.84
CA SER A 127 7.33 4.37 -3.06
C SER A 127 6.04 3.98 -3.79
N TYR A 128 6.09 3.00 -4.69
CA TYR A 128 4.91 2.47 -5.36
C TYR A 128 4.12 1.55 -4.42
N ILE A 129 4.80 0.70 -3.65
CA ILE A 129 4.15 -0.15 -2.65
C ILE A 129 3.32 0.71 -1.68
N LEU A 130 3.90 1.81 -1.18
CA LEU A 130 3.21 2.74 -0.28
C LEU A 130 2.02 3.44 -0.96
N ALA A 131 2.14 3.78 -2.24
CA ALA A 131 1.03 4.36 -3.00
C ALA A 131 -0.18 3.41 -3.05
N ASP A 132 0.07 2.13 -3.34
CA ASP A 132 -0.99 1.13 -3.41
C ASP A 132 -1.58 0.83 -2.01
N ILE A 133 -0.77 0.78 -0.95
CA ILE A 133 -1.24 0.63 0.45
C ILE A 133 -2.12 1.83 0.87
N PHE A 134 -1.82 3.03 0.40
CA PHE A 134 -2.68 4.20 0.63
C PHE A 134 -3.97 4.15 -0.20
N ARG A 135 -3.92 3.53 -1.36
CA ARG A 135 -5.05 3.43 -2.28
C ARG A 135 -6.06 2.35 -1.88
N TYR A 136 -5.58 1.16 -1.47
CA TYR A 136 -6.44 0.00 -1.28
C TYR A 136 -6.69 -0.33 0.21
N LYS A 137 -7.84 -0.96 0.46
CA LYS A 137 -8.36 -1.25 1.80
C LYS A 137 -7.62 -2.39 2.49
N GLY A 138 -7.32 -3.46 1.75
CA GLY A 138 -6.67 -4.66 2.27
C GLY A 138 -5.16 -4.63 2.10
N LEU A 139 -4.44 -5.10 3.10
CA LEU A 139 -2.98 -5.31 3.08
C LEU A 139 -2.66 -6.69 3.60
N ILE A 140 -1.97 -7.50 2.80
CA ILE A 140 -1.41 -8.78 3.23
C ILE A 140 0.10 -8.71 3.11
N ILE A 141 0.81 -9.04 4.20
CA ILE A 141 2.27 -8.96 4.27
C ILE A 141 2.85 -10.36 4.41
N GLY A 142 3.81 -10.70 3.55
CA GLY A 142 4.51 -11.96 3.56
C GLY A 142 6.03 -11.80 3.79
N SER A 143 6.63 -12.65 4.64
CA SER A 143 8.06 -12.62 4.89
C SER A 143 8.66 -13.98 5.17
N PRO A 144 9.81 -14.34 4.58
CA PRO A 144 10.60 -15.41 5.11
C PRO A 144 11.29 -14.98 6.42
N THR A 145 11.62 -15.95 7.27
CA THR A 145 12.55 -15.73 8.37
C THR A 145 13.98 -15.70 7.83
N TYR A 146 14.69 -14.61 8.12
CA TYR A 146 16.08 -14.39 7.72
C TYR A 146 16.93 -14.09 8.96
N SER A 147 17.99 -14.88 9.21
CA SER A 147 18.87 -14.72 10.39
C SER A 147 18.10 -14.56 11.72
N ASN A 148 17.09 -15.39 11.95
CA ASN A 148 16.17 -15.35 13.10
C ASN A 148 15.42 -14.00 13.27
N GLN A 149 15.25 -13.25 12.19
CA GLN A 149 14.51 -12.01 12.12
C GLN A 149 13.56 -12.03 10.92
N ILE A 150 12.80 -10.97 10.76
CA ILE A 150 12.05 -10.72 9.52
C ILE A 150 13.01 -10.37 8.38
N PHE A 151 12.59 -10.59 7.14
CA PHE A 151 13.38 -10.24 5.96
C PHE A 151 13.62 -8.71 5.89
N PRO A 152 14.87 -8.22 5.68
CA PRO A 152 15.21 -6.80 5.87
C PRO A 152 14.38 -5.83 5.04
N GLU A 153 14.07 -6.16 3.79
CA GLU A 153 13.25 -5.32 2.91
C GLU A 153 11.81 -5.22 3.39
N VAL A 154 11.27 -6.31 3.97
CA VAL A 154 9.94 -6.29 4.60
C VAL A 154 9.98 -5.43 5.86
N GLU A 155 10.99 -5.58 6.73
CA GLU A 155 11.15 -4.74 7.92
C GLU A 155 11.23 -3.25 7.57
N SER A 156 11.99 -2.92 6.52
CA SER A 156 12.08 -1.56 5.99
C SER A 156 10.70 -1.03 5.53
N LEU A 157 9.89 -1.87 4.87
CA LEU A 157 8.54 -1.49 4.45
C LEU A 157 7.63 -1.27 5.66
N LEU A 158 7.64 -2.17 6.65
CA LEU A 158 6.84 -2.04 7.87
C LEU A 158 7.15 -0.73 8.60
N SER A 159 8.43 -0.40 8.74
CA SER A 159 8.87 0.87 9.33
C SER A 159 8.33 2.08 8.55
N LYS A 160 8.39 2.04 7.22
CA LYS A 160 7.87 3.11 6.36
C LYS A 160 6.35 3.29 6.50
N ILE A 161 5.60 2.21 6.68
CA ILE A 161 4.15 2.27 6.93
C ILE A 161 3.87 2.94 8.28
N LEU A 162 4.56 2.50 9.35
CA LEU A 162 4.34 3.02 10.70
C LEU A 162 4.55 4.54 10.81
N VAL A 163 5.62 5.08 10.22
CA VAL A 163 5.91 6.51 10.29
C VAL A 163 4.90 7.39 9.55
N ARG A 164 4.05 6.80 8.72
CA ARG A 164 2.97 7.50 7.98
C ARG A 164 1.65 7.54 8.74
N GLU A 165 1.55 6.80 9.83
CA GLU A 165 0.35 6.75 10.68
C GLU A 165 -0.94 6.51 9.88
N LEU A 166 -0.84 5.66 8.84
CA LEU A 166 -1.97 5.28 8.00
C LEU A 166 -3.06 4.61 8.85
N LYS A 167 -4.31 4.82 8.51
CA LYS A 167 -5.48 4.33 9.26
C LYS A 167 -6.46 3.58 8.38
N GLY A 168 -7.32 2.81 9.05
CA GLY A 168 -8.49 2.20 8.40
C GLY A 168 -8.13 1.15 7.35
N ARG A 169 -7.14 0.29 7.62
CA ARG A 169 -6.77 -0.83 6.74
C ARG A 169 -7.03 -2.15 7.41
N TYR A 170 -7.42 -3.15 6.62
CA TYR A 170 -7.39 -4.55 7.02
C TYR A 170 -6.00 -5.11 6.84
N LEU A 171 -5.58 -5.96 7.75
CA LEU A 171 -4.24 -6.56 7.74
C LEU A 171 -4.31 -8.06 7.90
N GLY A 172 -3.76 -8.80 6.94
CA GLY A 172 -3.39 -10.19 7.06
C GLY A 172 -1.88 -10.35 6.94
N TYR A 173 -1.31 -11.45 7.44
CA TYR A 173 0.10 -11.72 7.24
C TYR A 173 0.44 -13.20 7.26
N PHE A 174 1.54 -13.53 6.60
CA PHE A 174 2.04 -14.89 6.50
C PHE A 174 3.56 -14.93 6.49
N GLY A 175 4.14 -16.07 6.87
CA GLY A 175 5.58 -16.21 6.92
C GLY A 175 6.06 -17.60 6.55
N SER A 176 7.35 -17.71 6.21
CA SER A 176 8.01 -18.98 5.99
C SER A 176 9.32 -19.08 6.75
N PHE A 177 9.73 -20.31 7.09
CA PHE A 177 10.99 -20.59 7.76
C PHE A 177 11.47 -22.00 7.46
N THR A 178 12.74 -22.28 7.76
CA THR A 178 13.33 -23.61 7.62
C THR A 178 13.55 -24.29 8.98
N TRP A 179 14.25 -23.60 9.90
CA TRP A 179 14.60 -24.16 11.23
C TRP A 179 13.77 -23.57 12.36
N ALA A 180 13.74 -22.23 12.45
CA ALA A 180 13.03 -21.51 13.48
C ALA A 180 12.27 -20.33 12.85
N GLY A 181 10.99 -20.18 13.20
CA GLY A 181 10.14 -19.09 12.73
C GLY A 181 10.34 -17.82 13.57
N ALA A 182 10.46 -16.67 12.92
CA ALA A 182 10.52 -15.37 13.58
C ALA A 182 9.70 -14.29 12.84
N ALA A 183 9.50 -14.45 11.55
CA ALA A 183 8.85 -13.43 10.72
C ALA A 183 7.41 -13.14 11.16
N VAL A 184 6.61 -14.18 11.42
CA VAL A 184 5.21 -14.06 11.88
C VAL A 184 5.13 -13.30 13.20
N LYS A 185 6.02 -13.59 14.14
CA LYS A 185 6.09 -12.86 15.43
C LYS A 185 6.38 -11.38 15.23
N ARG A 186 7.30 -11.03 14.34
CA ARG A 186 7.64 -9.64 14.03
C ARG A 186 6.48 -8.90 13.35
N MET A 187 5.74 -9.59 12.49
CA MET A 187 4.55 -9.02 11.86
C MET A 187 3.41 -8.83 12.86
N ALA A 188 3.28 -9.70 13.88
CA ALA A 188 2.35 -9.49 14.98
C ALA A 188 2.67 -8.21 15.77
N GLU A 189 3.96 -7.95 16.08
CA GLU A 189 4.39 -6.70 16.71
C GLU A 189 4.06 -5.46 15.83
N PHE A 190 4.15 -5.58 14.52
CA PHE A 190 3.72 -4.53 13.59
C PHE A 190 2.19 -4.34 13.62
N ALA A 191 1.42 -5.42 13.64
CA ALA A 191 -0.04 -5.36 13.71
C ALA A 191 -0.52 -4.57 14.94
N GLU A 192 0.07 -4.82 16.10
CA GLU A 192 -0.23 -4.08 17.33
C GLU A 192 0.10 -2.57 17.20
N LYS A 193 1.25 -2.24 16.60
CA LYS A 193 1.72 -0.85 16.47
C LYS A 193 0.95 -0.07 15.40
N SER A 194 0.59 -0.70 14.30
CA SER A 194 -0.12 -0.05 13.18
C SER A 194 -1.57 0.26 13.51
N LYS A 195 -2.18 -0.49 14.45
CA LYS A 195 -3.61 -0.43 14.77
C LYS A 195 -4.50 -0.71 13.55
N PHE A 196 -3.99 -1.46 12.58
CA PHE A 196 -4.81 -1.99 11.50
C PHE A 196 -5.73 -3.08 12.03
N GLU A 197 -6.88 -3.23 11.39
CA GLU A 197 -7.82 -4.28 11.73
C GLU A 197 -7.28 -5.63 11.24
N LEU A 198 -6.90 -6.49 12.17
CA LEU A 198 -6.38 -7.81 11.84
C LEU A 198 -7.51 -8.70 11.35
N VAL A 199 -7.32 -9.38 10.21
CA VAL A 199 -8.27 -10.30 9.59
C VAL A 199 -7.64 -11.67 9.38
N GLY A 200 -8.41 -12.71 9.67
CA GLY A 200 -7.96 -14.09 9.56
C GLY A 200 -6.82 -14.46 10.52
N ASP A 201 -6.48 -15.74 10.51
CA ASP A 201 -5.35 -16.25 11.27
C ASP A 201 -4.04 -16.10 10.49
N PRO A 202 -2.93 -15.74 11.14
CA PRO A 202 -1.62 -15.72 10.50
C PRO A 202 -1.23 -17.10 9.99
N VAL A 203 -0.63 -17.15 8.80
CA VAL A 203 -0.16 -18.41 8.21
C VAL A 203 1.35 -18.53 8.36
N GLU A 204 1.83 -19.64 8.93
CA GLU A 204 3.26 -19.90 9.04
C GLU A 204 3.63 -21.24 8.39
N MET A 205 4.51 -21.17 7.39
CA MET A 205 4.93 -22.33 6.61
C MET A 205 6.35 -22.77 6.97
N LYS A 206 6.50 -24.05 7.33
CA LYS A 206 7.81 -24.67 7.47
C LYS A 206 8.24 -25.33 6.15
N GLN A 207 9.35 -24.84 5.58
CA GLN A 207 9.97 -25.35 4.35
C GLN A 207 9.08 -25.12 3.11
N ALA A 208 8.40 -26.16 2.59
CA ALA A 208 7.65 -26.11 1.36
C ALA A 208 6.14 -26.13 1.60
N MET A 209 5.39 -25.65 0.62
CA MET A 209 3.93 -25.67 0.60
C MET A 209 3.40 -27.10 0.74
N LYS A 210 2.48 -27.28 1.67
CA LYS A 210 1.71 -28.50 1.86
C LYS A 210 0.23 -28.18 1.76
N GLU A 211 -0.60 -29.20 1.57
CA GLU A 211 -2.05 -29.03 1.44
C GLU A 211 -2.65 -28.21 2.59
N ILE A 212 -2.25 -28.50 3.83
CA ILE A 212 -2.75 -27.76 4.99
C ILE A 212 -2.35 -26.27 4.94
N THR A 213 -1.13 -25.95 4.48
CA THR A 213 -0.67 -24.58 4.35
C THR A 213 -1.41 -23.86 3.22
N TYR A 214 -1.67 -24.56 2.13
CA TYR A 214 -2.46 -24.03 1.02
C TYR A 214 -3.86 -23.63 1.49
N GLN A 215 -4.56 -24.52 2.20
CA GLN A 215 -5.87 -24.26 2.80
C GLN A 215 -5.85 -23.08 3.80
N GLN A 216 -4.78 -22.94 4.58
CA GLN A 216 -4.60 -21.80 5.48
C GLN A 216 -4.44 -20.50 4.70
N CYS A 217 -3.71 -20.48 3.58
CA CYS A 217 -3.60 -19.32 2.70
C CYS A 217 -4.95 -18.93 2.09
N GLU A 218 -5.74 -19.91 1.64
CA GLU A 218 -7.11 -19.66 1.16
C GLU A 218 -7.98 -19.07 2.28
N ASN A 219 -7.94 -19.61 3.49
CA ASN A 219 -8.71 -19.09 4.62
C ASN A 219 -8.33 -17.65 4.97
N LEU A 220 -7.05 -17.31 4.93
CA LEU A 220 -6.58 -15.93 5.12
C LEU A 220 -7.13 -15.01 4.02
N ALA A 221 -7.13 -15.46 2.77
CA ALA A 221 -7.71 -14.71 1.67
C ALA A 221 -9.22 -14.50 1.82
N ARG A 222 -9.96 -15.54 2.28
CA ARG A 222 -11.41 -15.46 2.52
C ARG A 222 -11.79 -14.52 3.66
N ALA A 223 -10.90 -14.29 4.59
CA ALA A 223 -11.11 -13.37 5.70
C ALA A 223 -10.86 -11.90 5.34
N MET A 224 -10.17 -11.63 4.20
CA MET A 224 -9.84 -10.29 3.71
C MET A 224 -11.02 -9.65 2.98
#